data_57f7a135f02177094733c0e14d55dc67
#
_entry.id   57f7a135f02177094733c0e14d55dc67
#
_cell.length_a   1.000
_cell.length_b   1.000
_cell.length_c   1.000
_cell.angle_alpha   90.00
_cell.angle_beta   90.00
_cell.angle_gamma   90.00
#
_symmetry.space_group_name_H-M   'P 1'
#
loop_
_entity.id
_entity.type
_entity.pdbx_description
1 polymer ?
#
loop_
_entity_poly.entity_id
_entity_poly.type
_entity_poly.pdbx_seq_one_letter_code
_entity_poly.pdbx_strand_id
1 'polypeptide(L)'
;DHSKDFRFNRLAEHQVNNFILTTGIIILLVVTGRILMLIQQGVLQLRFQAEANRLNLSLLETQIASAKRKFDLTSTGWNGYRKFEIIKAVPEAKGIASFYLKPHDGKTLPPFQPGQYLTFQVDIPGREKPVVRCYSLSDCEHESYYRVSIKRVPPPVGSPLTPPGLVSNFFHEQLAAGDIVDVQSPNGNFVFDPFDSRPAVLIAGGIGITPILTMAKSVAASESGRELLIFIGVRNSDDHAFEAELKEIEKLPNCRLITCFADPLDDDIKIGRAS
;
A
#
# COMPACT_ATOMS: atom_id res chain seq x y z
N ASP A 1 30.58 52.97 80.74
CA ASP A 1 29.52 52.08 80.21
C ASP A 1 28.92 52.51 78.80
N HIS A 2 29.01 53.75 78.46
CA HIS A 2 28.44 54.30 77.15
C HIS A 2 29.17 53.71 75.88
N SER A 3 30.42 53.25 76.00
CA SER A 3 31.15 52.76 74.85
C SER A 3 30.79 51.30 74.41
N LYS A 4 30.30 50.52 75.37
CA LYS A 4 29.83 49.13 75.11
C LYS A 4 28.50 49.08 74.47
N ASP A 5 27.58 49.95 74.85
CA ASP A 5 26.22 50.05 74.26
C ASP A 5 26.28 50.52 72.82
N PHE A 6 27.21 51.46 72.49
CA PHE A 6 27.37 51.89 71.11
C PHE A 6 27.94 50.84 70.17
N ARG A 7 28.80 49.97 70.66
CA ARG A 7 29.35 48.84 69.87
C ARG A 7 28.27 47.75 69.69
N PHE A 8 27.47 47.51 70.71
CA PHE A 8 26.39 46.49 70.62
C PHE A 8 25.31 46.88 69.64
N ASN A 9 24.88 48.13 69.62
CA ASN A 9 23.92 48.67 68.69
C ASN A 9 24.44 48.63 67.23
N ARG A 10 25.71 48.96 66.96
CA ARG A 10 26.31 48.87 65.63
C ARG A 10 26.39 47.42 65.13
N LEU A 11 26.71 46.47 65.99
CA LEU A 11 26.73 45.06 65.64
C LEU A 11 25.34 44.51 65.32
N ALA A 12 24.32 44.90 66.09
CA ALA A 12 22.95 44.57 65.85
C ALA A 12 22.40 45.13 64.53
N GLU A 13 22.68 46.41 64.22
CA GLU A 13 22.34 47.02 62.93
C GLU A 13 23.04 46.32 61.76
N HIS A 14 24.30 45.96 61.90
CA HIS A 14 25.03 45.22 60.88
C HIS A 14 24.45 43.83 60.64
N GLN A 15 24.03 43.11 61.66
CA GLN A 15 23.37 41.82 61.57
C GLN A 15 22.00 41.90 60.92
N VAL A 16 21.18 42.91 61.27
CA VAL A 16 19.87 43.18 60.65
C VAL A 16 20.00 43.53 59.19
N ASN A 17 20.97 44.42 58.84
CA ASN A 17 21.19 44.79 57.43
C ASN A 17 21.67 43.61 56.61
N ASN A 18 22.57 42.74 57.13
CA ASN A 18 23.00 41.52 56.44
C ASN A 18 21.84 40.52 56.27
N PHE A 19 20.97 40.39 57.27
CA PHE A 19 19.80 39.52 57.20
C PHE A 19 18.81 40.01 56.10
N ILE A 20 18.52 41.34 56.06
CA ILE A 20 17.66 41.94 55.03
C ILE A 20 18.26 41.74 53.64
N LEU A 21 19.58 41.94 53.50
CA LEU A 21 20.28 41.76 52.20
C LEU A 21 20.26 40.30 51.73
N THR A 22 20.55 39.38 52.62
CA THR A 22 20.54 37.91 52.26
C THR A 22 19.14 37.44 51.92
N THR A 23 18.11 37.87 52.67
CA THR A 23 16.71 37.55 52.38
C THR A 23 16.26 38.14 51.05
N GLY A 24 16.63 39.38 50.76
CA GLY A 24 16.37 40.01 49.44
C GLY A 24 17.00 39.27 48.26
N ILE A 25 18.27 38.81 48.41
CA ILE A 25 18.94 38.02 47.38
C ILE A 25 18.23 36.68 47.19
N ILE A 26 17.83 35.99 48.25
CA ILE A 26 17.11 34.71 48.15
C ILE A 26 15.77 34.91 47.40
N ILE A 27 15.00 35.93 47.76
CA ILE A 27 13.74 36.23 47.07
C ILE A 27 13.98 36.52 45.60
N LEU A 28 15.00 37.28 45.27
CA LEU A 28 15.37 37.61 43.89
C LEU A 28 15.73 36.35 43.07
N LEU A 29 16.51 35.42 43.66
CA LEU A 29 16.87 34.14 43.04
C LEU A 29 15.66 33.26 42.82
N VAL A 30 14.72 33.20 43.78
CA VAL A 30 13.49 32.42 43.62
C VAL A 30 12.60 32.99 42.52
N VAL A 31 12.45 34.30 42.48
CA VAL A 31 11.64 35.00 41.45
C VAL A 31 12.24 34.82 40.05
N THR A 32 13.56 35.02 39.93
CA THR A 32 14.23 34.80 38.62
C THR A 32 14.19 33.36 38.18
N GLY A 33 14.36 32.38 39.10
CA GLY A 33 14.21 30.96 38.82
C GLY A 33 12.77 30.62 38.33
N ARG A 34 11.74 31.17 38.95
CA ARG A 34 10.33 31.03 38.53
C ARG A 34 10.09 31.61 37.12
N ILE A 35 10.61 32.77 36.85
CA ILE A 35 10.48 33.42 35.54
C ILE A 35 11.15 32.58 34.44
N LEU A 36 12.38 32.08 34.69
CA LEU A 36 13.09 31.20 33.76
C LEU A 36 12.32 29.89 33.49
N MET A 37 11.73 29.32 34.54
CA MET A 37 10.91 28.10 34.40
C MET A 37 9.65 28.35 33.57
N LEU A 38 8.96 29.49 33.75
CA LEU A 38 7.80 29.85 32.96
C LEU A 38 8.17 30.08 31.47
N ILE A 39 9.30 30.72 31.20
CA ILE A 39 9.81 30.92 29.84
C ILE A 39 10.13 29.55 29.19
N GLN A 40 10.81 28.66 29.90
CA GLN A 40 11.09 27.32 29.40
C GLN A 40 9.82 26.54 29.07
N GLN A 41 8.81 26.58 29.96
CA GLN A 41 7.52 25.93 29.71
C GLN A 41 6.81 26.52 28.49
N GLY A 42 6.81 27.86 28.35
CA GLY A 42 6.23 28.52 27.19
C GLY A 42 6.91 28.13 25.87
N VAL A 43 8.24 28.10 25.84
CA VAL A 43 9.00 27.69 24.64
C VAL A 43 8.72 26.21 24.29
N LEU A 44 8.66 25.34 25.30
CA LEU A 44 8.36 23.92 25.06
C LEU A 44 6.95 23.75 24.50
N GLN A 45 5.98 24.46 25.04
CA GLN A 45 4.59 24.42 24.58
C GLN A 45 4.44 24.93 23.14
N LEU A 46 5.14 26.01 22.79
CA LEU A 46 5.15 26.54 21.43
C LEU A 46 5.77 25.54 20.42
N ARG A 47 6.86 24.87 20.82
CA ARG A 47 7.48 23.82 19.98
C ARG A 47 6.52 22.64 19.77
N PHE A 48 5.86 22.18 20.81
CA PHE A 48 4.87 21.10 20.74
C PHE A 48 3.69 21.47 19.82
N GLN A 49 3.17 22.70 19.93
CA GLN A 49 2.10 23.19 19.05
C GLN A 49 2.56 23.29 17.58
N ALA A 50 3.78 23.79 17.34
CA ALA A 50 4.32 23.88 15.98
C ALA A 50 4.48 22.50 15.33
N GLU A 51 4.94 21.51 16.09
CA GLU A 51 5.09 20.14 15.60
C GLU A 51 3.73 19.44 15.37
N ALA A 52 2.78 19.62 16.27
CA ALA A 52 1.41 19.14 16.10
C ALA A 52 0.72 19.75 14.86
N ASN A 53 0.90 21.05 14.64
CA ASN A 53 0.38 21.72 13.45
C ASN A 53 1.03 21.21 12.16
N ARG A 54 2.34 20.97 12.17
CA ARG A 54 3.06 20.40 11.02
C ARG A 54 2.54 19.00 10.67
N LEU A 55 2.34 18.14 11.67
CA LEU A 55 1.76 16.81 11.49
C LEU A 55 0.33 16.87 10.97
N ASN A 56 -0.50 17.75 11.49
CA ASN A 56 -1.87 17.95 11.01
C ASN A 56 -1.92 18.44 9.56
N LEU A 57 -1.04 19.35 9.16
CA LEU A 57 -0.93 19.80 7.77
C LEU A 57 -0.54 18.66 6.84
N SER A 58 0.46 17.84 7.20
CA SER A 58 0.87 16.69 6.39
C SER A 58 -0.24 15.63 6.26
N LEU A 59 -1.03 15.41 7.31
CA LEU A 59 -2.21 14.54 7.26
C LEU A 59 -3.28 15.08 6.31
N LEU A 60 -3.57 16.39 6.37
CA LEU A 60 -4.53 17.03 5.48
C LEU A 60 -4.07 16.98 4.01
N GLU A 61 -2.79 17.21 3.73
CA GLU A 61 -2.23 17.10 2.39
C GLU A 61 -2.39 15.67 1.84
N THR A 62 -2.11 14.66 2.67
CA THR A 62 -2.30 13.24 2.30
C THR A 62 -3.78 12.93 2.04
N GLN A 63 -4.70 13.43 2.85
CA GLN A 63 -6.13 13.23 2.65
C GLN A 63 -6.65 13.94 1.39
N ILE A 64 -6.18 15.14 1.11
CA ILE A 64 -6.54 15.88 -0.12
C ILE A 64 -6.00 15.13 -1.36
N ALA A 65 -4.76 14.66 -1.32
CA ALA A 65 -4.17 13.89 -2.42
C ALA A 65 -4.94 12.59 -2.67
N SER A 66 -5.33 11.87 -1.62
CA SER A 66 -6.13 10.64 -1.75
C SER A 66 -7.55 10.91 -2.27
N ALA A 67 -8.21 11.96 -1.79
CA ALA A 67 -9.53 12.38 -2.26
C ALA A 67 -9.51 12.84 -3.72
N LYS A 68 -8.49 13.61 -4.12
CA LYS A 68 -8.29 14.03 -5.50
C LYS A 68 -8.07 12.83 -6.43
N ARG A 69 -7.18 11.90 -6.04
CA ARG A 69 -6.94 10.67 -6.78
C ARG A 69 -8.22 9.84 -6.93
N LYS A 70 -9.01 9.70 -5.85
CA LYS A 70 -10.30 9.00 -5.90
C LYS A 70 -11.30 9.67 -6.85
N PHE A 71 -11.32 11.00 -6.87
CA PHE A 71 -12.15 11.77 -7.80
C PHE A 71 -11.71 11.57 -9.26
N ASP A 72 -10.41 11.65 -9.55
CA ASP A 72 -9.84 11.45 -10.88
C ASP A 72 -10.14 10.02 -11.38
N LEU A 73 -10.03 9.01 -10.52
CA LEU A 73 -10.36 7.61 -10.83
C LEU A 73 -11.83 7.41 -11.20
N THR A 74 -12.74 8.13 -10.53
CA THR A 74 -14.19 8.01 -10.82
C THR A 74 -14.63 8.82 -12.03
N SER A 75 -13.92 9.90 -12.36
CA SER A 75 -14.28 10.82 -13.46
C SER A 75 -13.70 10.43 -14.83
N THR A 76 -12.66 9.58 -14.86
CA THR A 76 -11.95 9.22 -16.10
C THR A 76 -12.36 7.88 -16.71
N GLY A 77 -13.17 7.08 -16.02
CA GLY A 77 -13.71 5.82 -16.53
C GLY A 77 -14.61 6.00 -17.76
N TRP A 78 -14.89 4.92 -18.47
CA TRP A 78 -15.85 4.90 -19.56
C TRP A 78 -17.11 4.14 -19.18
N ASN A 79 -18.22 4.46 -19.81
CA ASN A 79 -19.48 3.76 -19.67
C ASN A 79 -19.63 2.64 -20.69
N GLY A 80 -20.19 1.50 -20.27
CA GLY A 80 -20.40 0.35 -21.15
C GLY A 80 -19.10 -0.39 -21.49
N TYR A 81 -19.07 -1.02 -22.65
CA TYR A 81 -17.91 -1.79 -23.12
C TYR A 81 -17.08 -0.97 -24.12
N ARG A 82 -15.77 -1.06 -23.98
CA ARG A 82 -14.75 -0.50 -24.86
C ARG A 82 -13.90 -1.61 -25.42
N LYS A 83 -13.51 -1.51 -26.68
CA LYS A 83 -12.72 -2.53 -27.37
C LYS A 83 -11.24 -2.42 -26.99
N PHE A 84 -10.66 -3.56 -26.65
CA PHE A 84 -9.24 -3.70 -26.36
C PHE A 84 -8.63 -4.77 -27.25
N GLU A 85 -7.44 -4.49 -27.75
CA GLU A 85 -6.61 -5.45 -28.47
C GLU A 85 -5.71 -6.19 -27.49
N ILE A 86 -5.64 -7.50 -27.57
CA ILE A 86 -4.64 -8.32 -26.89
C ILE A 86 -3.32 -8.13 -27.65
N ILE A 87 -2.36 -7.41 -27.06
CA ILE A 87 -1.06 -7.17 -27.71
C ILE A 87 -0.08 -8.31 -27.50
N LYS A 88 -0.22 -9.08 -26.43
CA LYS A 88 0.54 -10.30 -26.13
C LYS A 88 -0.13 -11.15 -25.07
N ALA A 89 0.13 -12.45 -25.09
CA ALA A 89 -0.14 -13.38 -24.00
C ALA A 89 1.18 -14.02 -23.54
N VAL A 90 1.43 -13.99 -22.23
CA VAL A 90 2.68 -14.46 -21.61
C VAL A 90 2.36 -15.54 -20.60
N PRO A 91 2.91 -16.77 -20.74
CA PRO A 91 2.81 -17.79 -19.69
C PRO A 91 3.53 -17.34 -18.42
N GLU A 92 2.86 -17.47 -17.27
CA GLU A 92 3.40 -17.11 -15.95
C GLU A 92 3.72 -18.34 -15.09
N ALA A 93 2.86 -19.36 -15.17
CA ALA A 93 2.98 -20.63 -14.47
C ALA A 93 2.09 -21.67 -15.15
N LYS A 94 2.06 -22.90 -14.65
CA LYS A 94 1.24 -23.99 -15.19
C LYS A 94 -0.24 -23.60 -15.27
N GLY A 95 -0.73 -23.43 -16.51
CA GLY A 95 -2.11 -23.03 -16.79
C GLY A 95 -2.47 -21.61 -16.35
N ILE A 96 -1.49 -20.74 -16.17
CA ILE A 96 -1.67 -19.31 -15.89
C ILE A 96 -0.99 -18.50 -16.99
N ALA A 97 -1.71 -17.56 -17.60
CA ALA A 97 -1.15 -16.64 -18.58
C ALA A 97 -1.62 -15.22 -18.33
N SER A 98 -0.73 -14.26 -18.57
CA SER A 98 -0.98 -12.82 -18.55
C SER A 98 -1.34 -12.32 -19.92
N PHE A 99 -2.46 -11.61 -20.03
CA PHE A 99 -2.94 -10.97 -21.25
C PHE A 99 -2.77 -9.46 -21.12
N TYR A 100 -2.05 -8.86 -22.06
CA TYR A 100 -1.79 -7.43 -22.09
C TYR A 100 -2.76 -6.77 -23.08
N LEU A 101 -3.49 -5.79 -22.62
CA LEU A 101 -4.66 -5.20 -23.28
C LEU A 101 -4.41 -3.73 -23.62
N LYS A 102 -4.42 -3.37 -24.88
CA LYS A 102 -4.27 -2.00 -25.35
C LYS A 102 -5.62 -1.47 -25.86
N PRO A 103 -6.00 -0.23 -25.58
CA PRO A 103 -7.21 0.35 -26.15
C PRO A 103 -7.16 0.35 -27.69
N HIS A 104 -8.17 -0.24 -28.33
CA HIS A 104 -8.23 -0.30 -29.78
C HIS A 104 -8.51 1.07 -30.43
N ASP A 105 -9.16 1.98 -29.69
CA ASP A 105 -9.47 3.34 -30.14
C ASP A 105 -8.32 4.34 -29.96
N GLY A 106 -7.16 3.91 -29.45
CA GLY A 106 -5.97 4.73 -29.24
C GLY A 106 -6.09 5.78 -28.13
N LYS A 107 -7.21 5.86 -27.41
CA LYS A 107 -7.37 6.80 -26.29
C LYS A 107 -6.58 6.33 -25.07
N THR A 108 -6.21 7.28 -24.23
CA THR A 108 -5.52 7.02 -22.96
C THR A 108 -6.29 6.06 -22.04
N LEU A 109 -5.55 5.33 -21.23
CA LEU A 109 -6.11 4.50 -20.19
C LEU A 109 -6.38 5.35 -18.93
N PRO A 110 -7.57 5.24 -18.33
CA PRO A 110 -7.78 5.81 -17.01
C PRO A 110 -6.95 5.07 -15.96
N PRO A 111 -6.50 5.79 -14.93
CA PRO A 111 -5.87 5.16 -13.78
C PRO A 111 -6.85 4.23 -13.06
N PHE A 112 -6.33 3.33 -12.25
CA PHE A 112 -7.15 2.41 -11.45
C PHE A 112 -6.56 2.25 -10.04
N GLN A 113 -7.38 1.79 -9.10
CA GLN A 113 -6.90 1.47 -7.75
C GLN A 113 -6.35 0.04 -7.70
N PRO A 114 -5.18 -0.19 -7.06
CA PRO A 114 -4.64 -1.52 -6.88
C PRO A 114 -5.67 -2.46 -6.23
N GLY A 115 -5.89 -3.61 -6.87
CA GLY A 115 -6.91 -4.59 -6.46
C GLY A 115 -8.19 -4.56 -7.27
N GLN A 116 -8.42 -3.56 -8.12
CA GLN A 116 -9.55 -3.52 -9.06
C GLN A 116 -9.43 -4.59 -10.15
N TYR A 117 -10.55 -4.84 -10.81
CA TYR A 117 -10.71 -5.81 -11.90
C TYR A 117 -11.31 -5.16 -13.14
N LEU A 118 -11.13 -5.83 -14.26
CA LEU A 118 -11.84 -5.56 -15.52
C LEU A 118 -12.98 -6.55 -15.70
N THR A 119 -14.10 -6.08 -16.24
CA THR A 119 -15.23 -6.93 -16.65
C THR A 119 -15.17 -7.15 -18.15
N PHE A 120 -15.04 -8.40 -18.54
CA PHE A 120 -15.00 -8.83 -19.94
C PHE A 120 -16.36 -9.32 -20.40
N GLN A 121 -16.77 -8.92 -21.58
CA GLN A 121 -17.83 -9.54 -22.35
C GLN A 121 -17.22 -10.29 -23.50
N VAL A 122 -17.47 -11.58 -23.60
CA VAL A 122 -16.82 -12.48 -24.56
C VAL A 122 -17.88 -13.24 -25.35
N ASP A 123 -17.79 -13.16 -26.66
CA ASP A 123 -18.59 -13.94 -27.58
C ASP A 123 -17.97 -15.32 -27.80
N ILE A 124 -18.61 -16.35 -27.28
CA ILE A 124 -18.08 -17.70 -27.35
C ILE A 124 -18.82 -18.46 -28.47
N PRO A 125 -18.11 -19.08 -29.42
CA PRO A 125 -18.72 -19.84 -30.49
C PRO A 125 -19.73 -20.88 -29.98
N GLY A 126 -20.90 -20.94 -30.63
CA GLY A 126 -21.98 -21.85 -30.25
C GLY A 126 -22.87 -21.38 -29.09
N ARG A 127 -22.68 -20.14 -28.59
CA ARG A 127 -23.58 -19.50 -27.62
C ARG A 127 -24.34 -18.34 -28.24
N GLU A 128 -25.64 -18.25 -27.91
CA GLU A 128 -26.49 -17.16 -28.40
C GLU A 128 -26.20 -15.82 -27.69
N LYS A 129 -25.67 -15.87 -26.46
CA LYS A 129 -25.43 -14.68 -25.62
C LYS A 129 -23.99 -14.59 -25.19
N PRO A 130 -23.41 -13.39 -25.18
CA PRO A 130 -22.11 -13.15 -24.62
C PRO A 130 -21.99 -13.61 -23.17
N VAL A 131 -20.81 -14.04 -22.76
CA VAL A 131 -20.52 -14.43 -21.38
C VAL A 131 -19.70 -13.36 -20.71
N VAL A 132 -20.10 -12.96 -19.49
CA VAL A 132 -19.42 -11.93 -18.74
C VAL A 132 -18.59 -12.56 -17.61
N ARG A 133 -17.31 -12.10 -17.49
CA ARG A 133 -16.40 -12.51 -16.41
C ARG A 133 -15.54 -11.34 -15.98
N CYS A 134 -15.18 -11.35 -14.70
CA CYS A 134 -14.29 -10.38 -14.10
C CYS A 134 -12.92 -11.00 -13.86
N TYR A 135 -11.85 -10.28 -14.20
CA TYR A 135 -10.47 -10.65 -13.92
C TYR A 135 -9.74 -9.47 -13.29
N SER A 136 -9.09 -9.73 -12.14
CA SER A 136 -8.32 -8.71 -11.45
C SER A 136 -7.17 -8.21 -12.34
N LEU A 137 -6.91 -6.92 -12.27
CA LEU A 137 -5.69 -6.34 -12.80
C LEU A 137 -4.50 -6.98 -12.07
N SER A 138 -3.43 -7.27 -12.77
CA SER A 138 -2.26 -7.99 -12.26
C SER A 138 -0.94 -7.24 -12.43
N ASP A 139 -0.99 -5.99 -12.86
CA ASP A 139 0.17 -5.09 -12.92
C ASP A 139 -0.15 -3.76 -12.24
N CYS A 140 0.87 -2.97 -11.92
CA CYS A 140 0.66 -1.59 -11.52
C CYS A 140 0.15 -0.76 -12.71
N GLU A 141 -0.24 0.47 -12.43
CA GLU A 141 -0.70 1.42 -13.44
C GLU A 141 0.36 1.62 -14.54
N HIS A 142 -0.07 1.53 -15.79
CA HIS A 142 0.76 1.72 -16.97
C HIS A 142 0.01 2.55 -18.00
N GLU A 143 0.70 3.46 -18.68
CA GLU A 143 0.07 4.41 -19.63
C GLU A 143 -0.49 3.76 -20.88
N SER A 144 0.06 2.62 -21.32
CA SER A 144 -0.22 2.03 -22.63
C SER A 144 -0.99 0.71 -22.61
N TYR A 145 -1.09 0.02 -21.46
CA TYR A 145 -1.80 -1.25 -21.38
C TYR A 145 -2.38 -1.53 -19.99
N TYR A 146 -3.38 -2.38 -19.94
CA TYR A 146 -3.77 -3.13 -18.74
C TYR A 146 -3.28 -4.56 -18.84
N ARG A 147 -2.96 -5.20 -17.71
CA ARG A 147 -2.64 -6.62 -17.63
C ARG A 147 -3.66 -7.33 -16.75
N VAL A 148 -4.23 -8.43 -17.27
CA VAL A 148 -4.98 -9.40 -16.49
C VAL A 148 -4.32 -10.76 -16.60
N SER A 149 -4.32 -11.55 -15.53
CA SER A 149 -3.73 -12.89 -15.56
C SER A 149 -4.78 -13.92 -15.20
N ILE A 150 -4.94 -14.90 -16.07
CA ILE A 150 -6.06 -15.82 -16.04
C ILE A 150 -5.53 -17.24 -15.86
N LYS A 151 -6.05 -17.91 -14.81
CA LYS A 151 -5.80 -19.35 -14.61
C LYS A 151 -6.82 -20.16 -15.40
N ARG A 152 -6.33 -21.07 -16.23
CA ARG A 152 -7.14 -22.06 -16.91
C ARG A 152 -7.80 -22.97 -15.89
N VAL A 153 -9.10 -23.17 -15.98
CA VAL A 153 -9.87 -24.04 -15.08
C VAL A 153 -10.14 -25.35 -15.80
N PRO A 154 -9.43 -26.45 -15.48
CA PRO A 154 -9.70 -27.76 -16.03
C PRO A 154 -11.02 -28.33 -15.48
N PRO A 155 -11.56 -29.42 -16.06
CA PRO A 155 -12.63 -30.17 -15.43
C PRO A 155 -12.25 -30.57 -13.99
N PRO A 156 -13.22 -30.60 -13.05
CA PRO A 156 -12.95 -31.02 -11.67
C PRO A 156 -12.40 -32.45 -11.62
N VAL A 157 -11.44 -32.69 -10.72
CA VAL A 157 -10.90 -34.03 -10.50
C VAL A 157 -12.01 -34.99 -10.05
N GLY A 158 -12.09 -36.16 -10.67
CA GLY A 158 -13.15 -37.15 -10.38
C GLY A 158 -14.51 -36.90 -11.04
N SER A 159 -14.65 -35.79 -11.80
CA SER A 159 -15.87 -35.46 -12.55
C SER A 159 -15.57 -35.09 -14.00
N PRO A 160 -15.08 -36.07 -14.82
CA PRO A 160 -14.63 -35.78 -16.18
C PRO A 160 -15.76 -35.35 -17.13
N LEU A 161 -17.01 -35.57 -16.77
CA LEU A 161 -18.19 -35.12 -17.51
C LEU A 161 -18.56 -33.65 -17.23
N THR A 162 -17.97 -33.04 -16.19
CA THR A 162 -18.19 -31.63 -15.91
C THR A 162 -17.34 -30.80 -16.88
N PRO A 163 -17.93 -29.86 -17.61
CA PRO A 163 -17.18 -29.06 -18.58
C PRO A 163 -16.12 -28.19 -17.88
N PRO A 164 -15.00 -27.90 -18.55
CA PRO A 164 -13.99 -26.96 -18.03
C PRO A 164 -14.55 -25.54 -17.92
N GLY A 165 -13.83 -24.66 -17.22
CA GLY A 165 -14.18 -23.25 -17.11
C GLY A 165 -14.28 -22.59 -18.50
N LEU A 166 -15.47 -22.14 -18.87
CA LEU A 166 -15.78 -21.69 -20.22
C LEU A 166 -14.89 -20.53 -20.71
N VAL A 167 -14.90 -19.40 -19.99
CA VAL A 167 -14.20 -18.17 -20.44
C VAL A 167 -12.69 -18.31 -20.22
N SER A 168 -12.25 -18.91 -19.11
CA SER A 168 -10.81 -19.09 -18.85
C SER A 168 -10.14 -19.96 -19.92
N ASN A 169 -10.81 -21.05 -20.35
CA ASN A 169 -10.28 -21.88 -21.43
C ASN A 169 -10.35 -21.17 -22.78
N PHE A 170 -11.41 -20.40 -23.06
CA PHE A 170 -11.51 -19.60 -24.27
C PHE A 170 -10.34 -18.62 -24.40
N PHE A 171 -9.96 -17.93 -23.33
CA PHE A 171 -8.78 -17.04 -23.33
C PHE A 171 -7.49 -17.79 -23.68
N HIS A 172 -7.29 -19.00 -23.14
CA HIS A 172 -6.08 -19.78 -23.36
C HIS A 172 -6.03 -20.50 -24.71
N GLU A 173 -7.17 -20.83 -25.30
CA GLU A 173 -7.24 -21.71 -26.47
C GLU A 173 -7.61 -20.95 -27.77
N GLN A 174 -8.34 -19.86 -27.66
CA GLN A 174 -8.93 -19.17 -28.79
C GLN A 174 -8.45 -17.75 -28.96
N LEU A 175 -7.92 -17.10 -27.90
CA LEU A 175 -7.49 -15.72 -27.98
C LEU A 175 -5.96 -15.61 -28.08
N ALA A 176 -5.51 -14.78 -29.02
CA ALA A 176 -4.10 -14.52 -29.30
C ALA A 176 -3.83 -13.01 -29.46
N ALA A 177 -2.58 -12.65 -29.70
CA ALA A 177 -2.22 -11.28 -30.04
C ALA A 177 -2.91 -10.85 -31.33
N GLY A 178 -3.52 -9.67 -31.33
CA GLY A 178 -4.33 -9.11 -32.42
C GLY A 178 -5.84 -9.27 -32.21
N ASP A 179 -6.29 -10.15 -31.31
CA ASP A 179 -7.72 -10.32 -31.03
C ASP A 179 -8.29 -9.18 -30.20
N ILE A 180 -9.57 -8.90 -30.45
CA ILE A 180 -10.31 -7.80 -29.80
C ILE A 180 -11.27 -8.37 -28.75
N VAL A 181 -11.26 -7.78 -27.56
CA VAL A 181 -12.18 -8.10 -26.48
C VAL A 181 -12.93 -6.87 -26.01
N ASP A 182 -14.15 -7.06 -25.55
CA ASP A 182 -15.00 -6.00 -24.98
C ASP A 182 -14.81 -5.95 -23.45
N VAL A 183 -14.41 -4.76 -22.96
CA VAL A 183 -13.99 -4.57 -21.57
C VAL A 183 -14.69 -3.37 -20.95
N GLN A 184 -15.20 -3.49 -19.72
CA GLN A 184 -15.67 -2.36 -18.93
C GLN A 184 -14.52 -1.72 -18.16
N SER A 185 -14.72 -0.44 -17.81
CA SER A 185 -13.79 0.32 -16.97
C SER A 185 -13.41 -0.41 -15.68
N PRO A 186 -12.17 -0.23 -15.17
CA PRO A 186 -11.76 -0.80 -13.89
C PRO A 186 -12.77 -0.54 -12.79
N ASN A 187 -13.10 -1.57 -12.01
CA ASN A 187 -14.11 -1.53 -10.95
C ASN A 187 -13.73 -2.46 -9.79
N GLY A 188 -14.41 -2.32 -8.67
CA GLY A 188 -14.26 -3.17 -7.49
C GLY A 188 -13.94 -2.38 -6.22
N ASN A 189 -14.30 -2.98 -5.08
CA ASN A 189 -14.14 -2.38 -3.75
C ASN A 189 -12.99 -3.02 -2.94
N PHE A 190 -12.37 -4.07 -3.45
CA PHE A 190 -11.16 -4.65 -2.87
C PHE A 190 -9.95 -3.84 -3.31
N VAL A 191 -9.80 -2.67 -2.71
CA VAL A 191 -8.80 -1.68 -3.10
C VAL A 191 -7.81 -1.40 -1.99
N PHE A 192 -6.61 -0.95 -2.38
CA PHE A 192 -5.48 -0.71 -1.51
C PHE A 192 -4.88 0.67 -1.81
N ASP A 193 -4.59 1.44 -0.75
CA ASP A 193 -3.90 2.72 -0.87
C ASP A 193 -2.40 2.50 -0.63
N PRO A 194 -1.54 2.63 -1.63
CA PRO A 194 -0.10 2.44 -1.47
C PRO A 194 0.57 3.54 -0.62
N PHE A 195 -0.10 4.67 -0.39
CA PHE A 195 0.42 5.80 0.40
C PHE A 195 -0.03 5.80 1.87
N ASP A 196 -0.85 4.83 2.29
CA ASP A 196 -1.19 4.66 3.71
C ASP A 196 0.09 4.31 4.49
N SER A 197 0.35 4.99 5.60
CA SER A 197 1.55 4.79 6.42
C SER A 197 1.51 3.55 7.29
N ARG A 198 0.36 2.89 7.42
CA ARG A 198 0.19 1.69 8.25
C ARG A 198 0.78 0.46 7.56
N PRO A 199 1.50 -0.42 8.28
CA PRO A 199 1.92 -1.72 7.74
C PRO A 199 0.73 -2.51 7.19
N ALA A 200 0.97 -3.32 6.15
CA ALA A 200 -0.06 -4.17 5.58
C ALA A 200 0.38 -5.63 5.49
N VAL A 201 -0.54 -6.54 5.78
CA VAL A 201 -0.39 -7.97 5.55
C VAL A 201 -1.25 -8.34 4.34
N LEU A 202 -0.62 -8.84 3.29
CA LEU A 202 -1.27 -9.26 2.05
C LEU A 202 -1.21 -10.79 1.98
N ILE A 203 -2.37 -11.44 1.77
CA ILE A 203 -2.45 -12.90 1.75
C ILE A 203 -3.08 -13.34 0.43
N ALA A 204 -2.41 -14.21 -0.30
CA ALA A 204 -2.86 -14.75 -1.58
C ALA A 204 -2.86 -16.28 -1.60
N GLY A 205 -3.85 -16.88 -2.26
CA GLY A 205 -3.88 -18.30 -2.61
C GLY A 205 -3.98 -18.51 -4.11
N GLY A 206 -3.05 -19.25 -4.71
CA GLY A 206 -3.04 -19.52 -6.15
C GLY A 206 -3.20 -18.28 -7.00
N ILE A 207 -4.20 -18.25 -7.92
CA ILE A 207 -4.44 -17.10 -8.82
C ILE A 207 -4.93 -15.84 -8.08
N GLY A 208 -5.32 -15.92 -6.81
CA GLY A 208 -5.60 -14.77 -5.96
C GLY A 208 -4.40 -13.84 -5.74
N ILE A 209 -3.22 -14.24 -6.22
CA ILE A 209 -2.02 -13.38 -6.25
C ILE A 209 -2.21 -12.14 -7.15
N THR A 210 -3.07 -12.17 -8.16
CA THR A 210 -3.22 -11.09 -9.14
C THR A 210 -3.51 -9.71 -8.52
N PRO A 211 -4.55 -9.51 -7.67
CA PRO A 211 -4.75 -8.23 -7.01
C PRO A 211 -3.66 -7.90 -5.98
N ILE A 212 -3.10 -8.91 -5.32
CA ILE A 212 -2.03 -8.73 -4.33
C ILE A 212 -0.74 -8.24 -5.00
N LEU A 213 -0.40 -8.80 -6.17
CA LEU A 213 0.74 -8.34 -6.97
C LEU A 213 0.59 -6.87 -7.38
N THR A 214 -0.61 -6.46 -7.82
CA THR A 214 -0.90 -5.07 -8.15
C THR A 214 -0.69 -4.15 -6.95
N MET A 215 -1.16 -4.53 -5.76
CA MET A 215 -0.97 -3.79 -4.51
C MET A 215 0.51 -3.66 -4.16
N ALA A 216 1.26 -4.76 -4.21
CA ALA A 216 2.68 -4.79 -3.88
C ALA A 216 3.51 -3.95 -4.88
N LYS A 217 3.27 -4.09 -6.17
CA LYS A 217 3.92 -3.29 -7.23
C LYS A 217 3.60 -1.80 -7.10
N SER A 218 2.38 -1.44 -6.68
CA SER A 218 2.00 -0.05 -6.47
C SER A 218 2.73 0.58 -5.28
N VAL A 219 3.01 -0.18 -4.21
CA VAL A 219 3.88 0.29 -3.10
C VAL A 219 5.31 0.48 -3.59
N ALA A 220 5.84 -0.47 -4.36
CA ALA A 220 7.17 -0.36 -4.94
C ALA A 220 7.31 0.88 -5.83
N ALA A 221 6.32 1.13 -6.70
CA ALA A 221 6.31 2.27 -7.62
C ALA A 221 6.05 3.62 -6.92
N SER A 222 5.36 3.64 -5.78
CA SER A 222 5.04 4.86 -5.05
C SER A 222 6.17 5.41 -4.20
N GLU A 223 7.22 4.62 -3.96
CA GLU A 223 8.33 4.94 -3.05
C GLU A 223 7.85 5.37 -1.63
N SER A 224 6.64 4.95 -1.27
CA SER A 224 6.00 5.36 0.00
C SER A 224 6.69 4.79 1.24
N GLY A 225 7.53 3.78 1.07
CA GLY A 225 8.18 3.06 2.17
C GLY A 225 7.20 2.25 3.04
N ARG A 226 5.95 2.06 2.61
CA ARG A 226 4.95 1.29 3.34
C ARG A 226 5.42 -0.14 3.57
N GLU A 227 5.41 -0.59 4.83
CA GLU A 227 5.81 -1.96 5.16
C GLU A 227 4.79 -2.98 4.66
N LEU A 228 5.26 -4.00 3.94
CA LEU A 228 4.47 -5.12 3.43
C LEU A 228 4.98 -6.46 3.95
N LEU A 229 4.06 -7.26 4.46
CA LEU A 229 4.26 -8.68 4.71
C LEU A 229 3.33 -9.48 3.78
N ILE A 230 3.90 -10.20 2.83
CA ILE A 230 3.17 -10.89 1.76
C ILE A 230 3.25 -12.39 1.97
N PHE A 231 2.10 -13.05 2.15
CA PHE A 231 1.97 -14.51 2.21
C PHE A 231 1.38 -15.03 0.91
N ILE A 232 2.03 -16.02 0.31
CA ILE A 232 1.57 -16.68 -0.91
C ILE A 232 1.45 -18.17 -0.66
N GLY A 233 0.22 -18.70 -0.74
CA GLY A 233 -0.07 -20.13 -0.72
C GLY A 233 -0.23 -20.65 -2.14
N VAL A 234 0.62 -21.58 -2.55
CA VAL A 234 0.54 -22.31 -3.84
C VAL A 234 0.68 -23.79 -3.60
N ARG A 235 0.31 -24.62 -4.59
CA ARG A 235 0.49 -26.07 -4.46
C ARG A 235 1.98 -26.41 -4.42
N ASN A 236 2.71 -25.98 -5.43
CA ASN A 236 4.15 -26.16 -5.61
C ASN A 236 4.69 -25.09 -6.56
N SER A 237 5.97 -25.16 -6.93
CA SER A 237 6.63 -24.21 -7.83
C SER A 237 6.00 -24.14 -9.21
N ASP A 238 5.44 -25.22 -9.75
CA ASP A 238 4.73 -25.22 -11.05
C ASP A 238 3.55 -24.26 -11.08
N ASP A 239 2.87 -24.07 -9.93
CA ASP A 239 1.73 -23.16 -9.76
C ASP A 239 2.14 -21.76 -9.28
N HIS A 240 3.45 -21.49 -9.04
CA HIS A 240 3.95 -20.22 -8.51
C HIS A 240 4.11 -19.17 -9.62
N ALA A 241 3.02 -18.48 -9.93
CA ALA A 241 3.03 -17.40 -10.90
C ALA A 241 3.78 -16.16 -10.36
N PHE A 242 4.40 -15.40 -11.26
CA PHE A 242 5.06 -14.11 -10.99
C PHE A 242 6.26 -14.18 -10.06
N GLU A 243 6.90 -15.32 -9.94
CA GLU A 243 8.03 -15.51 -9.02
C GLU A 243 9.13 -14.47 -9.23
N ALA A 244 9.47 -14.16 -10.48
CA ALA A 244 10.49 -13.16 -10.81
C ALA A 244 10.09 -11.74 -10.34
N GLU A 245 8.83 -11.32 -10.58
CA GLU A 245 8.34 -10.01 -10.15
C GLU A 245 8.27 -9.92 -8.61
N LEU A 246 7.85 -10.99 -7.96
CA LEU A 246 7.78 -11.07 -6.50
C LEU A 246 9.17 -11.02 -5.85
N LYS A 247 10.18 -11.66 -6.44
CA LYS A 247 11.58 -11.57 -6.00
C LYS A 247 12.15 -10.15 -6.13
N GLU A 248 11.75 -9.40 -7.15
CA GLU A 248 12.14 -7.99 -7.26
C GLU A 248 11.51 -7.13 -6.14
N ILE A 249 10.25 -7.39 -5.80
CA ILE A 249 9.56 -6.71 -4.70
C ILE A 249 10.21 -7.06 -3.35
N GLU A 250 10.62 -8.31 -3.14
CA GLU A 250 11.29 -8.77 -1.91
C GLU A 250 12.65 -8.10 -1.66
N LYS A 251 13.32 -7.58 -2.70
CA LYS A 251 14.57 -6.81 -2.54
C LYS A 251 14.36 -5.47 -1.84
N LEU A 252 13.14 -4.98 -1.78
CA LEU A 252 12.83 -3.72 -1.09
C LEU A 252 12.94 -3.89 0.43
N PRO A 253 13.58 -2.96 1.15
CA PRO A 253 13.84 -3.09 2.58
C PRO A 253 12.57 -3.11 3.45
N ASN A 254 11.46 -2.63 2.90
CA ASN A 254 10.14 -2.56 3.55
C ASN A 254 9.21 -3.72 3.15
N CYS A 255 9.68 -4.71 2.40
CA CYS A 255 8.87 -5.84 1.93
C CYS A 255 9.44 -7.18 2.42
N ARG A 256 8.56 -8.07 2.90
CA ARG A 256 8.88 -9.47 3.20
C ARG A 256 7.91 -10.38 2.48
N LEU A 257 8.45 -11.39 1.82
CA LEU A 257 7.69 -12.40 1.09
C LEU A 257 7.82 -13.76 1.79
N ILE A 258 6.70 -14.44 1.99
CA ILE A 258 6.63 -15.80 2.54
C ILE A 258 5.81 -16.66 1.60
N THR A 259 6.46 -17.60 0.93
CA THR A 259 5.78 -18.57 0.07
C THR A 259 5.58 -19.89 0.83
N CYS A 260 4.34 -20.38 0.82
CA CYS A 260 3.93 -21.65 1.44
C CYS A 260 3.50 -22.63 0.37
N PHE A 261 4.13 -23.80 0.31
CA PHE A 261 3.79 -24.88 -0.59
C PHE A 261 2.90 -25.91 0.12
N ALA A 262 1.73 -26.22 -0.46
CA ALA A 262 0.79 -27.20 0.09
C ALA A 262 1.17 -28.64 -0.26
N ASP A 263 1.77 -28.86 -1.45
CA ASP A 263 2.20 -30.15 -1.99
C ASP A 263 3.55 -29.92 -2.71
N PRO A 264 4.64 -29.72 -1.94
CA PRO A 264 5.92 -29.30 -2.50
C PRO A 264 6.58 -30.42 -3.34
N LEU A 265 7.22 -30.03 -4.43
CA LEU A 265 8.12 -30.87 -5.20
C LEU A 265 9.47 -31.02 -4.47
N ASP A 266 10.27 -32.02 -4.86
CA ASP A 266 11.58 -32.29 -4.24
C ASP A 266 12.50 -31.05 -4.25
N ASP A 267 12.43 -30.24 -5.30
CA ASP A 267 13.21 -29.00 -5.42
C ASP A 267 12.66 -27.84 -4.58
N ASP A 268 11.36 -27.83 -4.28
CA ASP A 268 10.72 -26.82 -3.43
C ASP A 268 11.20 -26.89 -1.97
N ILE A 269 11.59 -28.08 -1.51
CA ILE A 269 12.05 -28.32 -0.13
C ILE A 269 13.40 -27.65 0.15
N LYS A 270 14.19 -27.37 -0.91
CA LYS A 270 15.52 -26.72 -0.81
C LYS A 270 15.45 -25.20 -0.68
N ILE A 271 14.31 -24.56 -0.99
CA ILE A 271 14.18 -23.11 -1.06
C ILE A 271 13.75 -22.47 0.28
N GLY A 272 13.58 -23.27 1.32
CA GLY A 272 13.38 -22.78 2.67
C GLY A 272 11.95 -22.99 3.18
N ARG A 273 11.82 -23.88 4.09
CA ARG A 273 10.71 -23.87 5.05
C ARG A 273 10.85 -22.60 5.87
N ALA A 274 9.80 -21.78 5.91
CA ALA A 274 9.65 -20.84 7.01
C ALA A 274 9.63 -21.68 8.29
N SER A 275 10.75 -21.69 9.02
CA SER A 275 10.87 -22.27 10.34
C SER A 275 10.30 -21.31 11.39
#